data_be8cb99e19dc5142294f16923c0e5265
#
_entry.id   be8cb99e19dc5142294f16923c0e5265
#
_cell.length_a   1.000
_cell.length_b   1.000
_cell.length_c   1.000
_cell.angle_alpha   90.00
_cell.angle_beta   90.00
_cell.angle_gamma   90.00
#
_symmetry.space_group_name_H-M   'P 1'
#
loop_
_entity.id
_entity.type
_entity.pdbx_description
1 polymer ?
#
loop_
_entity_poly.entity_id
_entity_poly.type
_entity_poly.pdbx_seq_one_letter_code
_entity_poly.pdbx_strand_id
1 'polypeptide(L)'
;TRHKSTKGQEKMEAHKIIITGAATRMGAAIAKKLSGPDIEIVIHYNKSKASAENLKKKLTKNKTKVYLVKGDLSKENDLKKIITFAKSKLKYFDCLINNASLFENDNLKNFTSKSWNQHLDVNLKAPAYLTKEFAKNIRGKNNNIINIIDQRVFKLTPFFFSYTLSKTGLYTLT
;
A
#
# COMPACT_ATOMS: atom_id res chain seq x y z
N THR A 1 -53.03 -17.79 -5.74
CA THR A 1 -52.00 -16.95 -6.37
C THR A 1 -50.78 -16.88 -5.43
N ARG A 2 -49.72 -17.67 -5.75
CA ARG A 2 -48.47 -17.68 -4.98
C ARG A 2 -47.57 -16.53 -5.46
N HIS A 3 -47.35 -15.53 -4.63
CA HIS A 3 -46.30 -14.54 -4.86
C HIS A 3 -44.93 -15.18 -4.63
N LYS A 4 -44.17 -15.41 -5.71
CA LYS A 4 -42.76 -15.71 -5.67
C LYS A 4 -42.01 -14.39 -5.37
N SER A 5 -41.60 -14.22 -4.13
CA SER A 5 -40.63 -13.19 -3.74
C SER A 5 -39.26 -13.59 -4.30
N THR A 6 -38.84 -13.00 -5.41
CA THR A 6 -37.47 -13.02 -5.89
C THR A 6 -36.68 -12.07 -5.00
N LYS A 7 -36.07 -12.58 -3.91
CA LYS A 7 -34.99 -11.88 -3.22
C LYS A 7 -33.81 -11.75 -4.22
N GLY A 8 -33.68 -10.58 -4.84
CA GLY A 8 -32.50 -10.22 -5.56
C GLY A 8 -31.31 -10.31 -4.62
N GLN A 9 -30.38 -11.23 -4.87
CA GLN A 9 -29.10 -11.22 -4.22
C GLN A 9 -28.42 -9.91 -4.61
N GLU A 10 -28.35 -8.93 -3.68
CA GLU A 10 -27.48 -7.78 -3.82
C GLU A 10 -26.06 -8.32 -4.01
N LYS A 11 -25.57 -8.14 -5.22
CA LYS A 11 -24.20 -8.54 -5.56
C LYS A 11 -23.27 -7.66 -4.72
N MET A 12 -22.66 -8.22 -3.68
CA MET A 12 -21.69 -7.50 -2.86
C MET A 12 -20.59 -6.92 -3.77
N GLU A 13 -20.44 -5.61 -3.73
CA GLU A 13 -19.37 -4.94 -4.49
C GLU A 13 -18.01 -5.37 -3.95
N ALA A 14 -17.06 -5.64 -4.85
CA ALA A 14 -15.73 -6.06 -4.47
C ALA A 14 -14.98 -4.95 -3.73
N HIS A 15 -14.29 -5.30 -2.64
CA HIS A 15 -13.37 -4.39 -1.94
C HIS A 15 -12.12 -4.11 -2.78
N LYS A 16 -11.74 -2.85 -2.86
CA LYS A 16 -10.70 -2.34 -3.76
C LYS A 16 -9.51 -1.79 -2.98
N ILE A 17 -8.42 -2.53 -3.01
CA ILE A 17 -7.29 -2.35 -2.10
C ILE A 17 -6.03 -1.99 -2.89
N ILE A 18 -5.27 -1.02 -2.39
CA ILE A 18 -3.93 -0.69 -2.87
C ILE A 18 -2.94 -1.04 -1.77
N ILE A 19 -1.90 -1.83 -2.09
CA ILE A 19 -0.86 -2.20 -1.13
C ILE A 19 0.52 -1.85 -1.69
N THR A 20 1.24 -0.95 -1.05
CA THR A 20 2.60 -0.61 -1.45
C THR A 20 3.62 -1.62 -0.93
N GLY A 21 4.66 -1.93 -1.75
CA GLY A 21 5.70 -2.89 -1.37
C GLY A 21 5.18 -4.30 -1.09
N ALA A 22 4.12 -4.72 -1.79
CA ALA A 22 3.40 -5.95 -1.46
C ALA A 22 3.99 -7.23 -2.09
N ALA A 23 5.06 -7.14 -2.88
CA ALA A 23 5.61 -8.32 -3.57
C ALA A 23 6.23 -9.36 -2.64
N THR A 24 6.69 -8.96 -1.46
CA THR A 24 7.47 -9.80 -0.53
C THR A 24 7.12 -9.53 0.92
N ARG A 25 7.62 -10.37 1.84
CA ARG A 25 7.60 -10.17 3.29
C ARG A 25 6.19 -9.85 3.82
N MET A 26 6.08 -8.85 4.69
CA MET A 26 4.82 -8.43 5.34
C MET A 26 3.73 -8.05 4.33
N GLY A 27 4.06 -7.25 3.31
CA GLY A 27 3.08 -6.85 2.30
C GLY A 27 2.47 -8.03 1.55
N ALA A 28 3.29 -9.05 1.23
CA ALA A 28 2.78 -10.28 0.60
C ALA A 28 1.91 -11.11 1.57
N ALA A 29 2.24 -11.14 2.86
CA ALA A 29 1.42 -11.81 3.88
C ALA A 29 0.05 -11.11 4.04
N ILE A 30 0.04 -9.77 4.09
CA ILE A 30 -1.18 -8.98 4.13
C ILE A 30 -2.04 -9.26 2.90
N ALA A 31 -1.47 -9.18 1.70
CA ALA A 31 -2.20 -9.44 0.45
C ALA A 31 -2.82 -10.84 0.42
N LYS A 32 -2.11 -11.87 0.92
CA LYS A 32 -2.64 -13.23 1.03
C LYS A 32 -3.80 -13.32 2.03
N LYS A 33 -3.69 -12.68 3.18
CA LYS A 33 -4.74 -12.70 4.22
C LYS A 33 -6.01 -12.00 3.75
N LEU A 34 -5.89 -10.95 2.95
CA LEU A 34 -7.02 -10.21 2.40
C LEU A 34 -7.60 -10.83 1.12
N SER A 35 -6.96 -11.86 0.55
CA SER A 35 -7.40 -12.44 -0.73
C SER A 35 -8.73 -13.19 -0.62
N GLY A 36 -9.58 -13.06 -1.64
CA GLY A 36 -10.87 -13.72 -1.74
C GLY A 36 -11.62 -13.33 -3.03
N PRO A 37 -12.82 -13.91 -3.28
CA PRO A 37 -13.56 -13.72 -4.53
C PRO A 37 -14.05 -12.27 -4.73
N ASP A 38 -14.37 -11.56 -3.64
CA ASP A 38 -14.89 -10.19 -3.68
C ASP A 38 -13.79 -9.17 -3.37
N ILE A 39 -12.55 -9.46 -3.77
CA ILE A 39 -11.40 -8.61 -3.53
C ILE A 39 -10.69 -8.28 -4.86
N GLU A 40 -10.42 -7.00 -5.06
CA GLU A 40 -9.55 -6.49 -6.13
C GLU A 40 -8.34 -5.77 -5.52
N ILE A 41 -7.13 -6.21 -5.84
CA ILE A 41 -5.90 -5.68 -5.24
C ILE A 41 -4.96 -5.12 -6.30
N VAL A 42 -4.52 -3.88 -6.13
CA VAL A 42 -3.33 -3.35 -6.79
C VAL A 42 -2.12 -3.60 -5.90
N ILE A 43 -1.19 -4.43 -6.38
CA ILE A 43 0.09 -4.73 -5.75
C ILE A 43 1.16 -3.83 -6.38
N HIS A 44 1.69 -2.91 -5.59
CA HIS A 44 2.84 -2.12 -5.98
C HIS A 44 4.14 -2.84 -5.60
N TYR A 45 5.13 -2.79 -6.49
CA TYR A 45 6.50 -3.27 -6.28
C TYR A 45 7.52 -2.34 -6.95
N ASN A 46 8.76 -2.31 -6.45
CA ASN A 46 9.86 -1.58 -7.10
C ASN A 46 10.73 -2.55 -7.93
N LYS A 47 11.55 -3.37 -7.28
CA LYS A 47 12.55 -4.27 -7.94
C LYS A 47 12.08 -5.73 -8.04
N SER A 48 11.17 -6.17 -7.19
CA SER A 48 10.81 -7.58 -6.98
C SER A 48 9.74 -8.08 -7.97
N LYS A 49 9.96 -7.95 -9.29
CA LYS A 49 8.98 -8.32 -10.33
C LYS A 49 8.57 -9.80 -10.25
N ALA A 50 9.53 -10.72 -10.21
CA ALA A 50 9.25 -12.16 -10.16
C ALA A 50 8.43 -12.54 -8.93
N SER A 51 8.73 -11.95 -7.76
CA SER A 51 7.95 -12.18 -6.53
C SER A 51 6.52 -11.64 -6.65
N ALA A 52 6.34 -10.47 -7.27
CA ALA A 52 5.02 -9.89 -7.52
C ALA A 52 4.18 -10.79 -8.45
N GLU A 53 4.77 -11.31 -9.52
CA GLU A 53 4.10 -12.22 -10.44
C GLU A 53 3.72 -13.55 -9.78
N ASN A 54 4.63 -14.12 -8.97
CA ASN A 54 4.33 -15.33 -8.19
C ASN A 54 3.22 -15.10 -7.17
N LEU A 55 3.23 -13.96 -6.48
CA LEU A 55 2.16 -13.60 -5.57
C LEU A 55 0.83 -13.45 -6.31
N LYS A 56 0.81 -12.73 -7.44
CA LYS A 56 -0.39 -12.62 -8.28
C LYS A 56 -0.97 -13.99 -8.64
N LYS A 57 -0.14 -14.92 -9.12
CA LYS A 57 -0.58 -16.29 -9.46
C LYS A 57 -1.25 -16.99 -8.27
N LYS A 58 -0.68 -16.84 -7.05
CA LYS A 58 -1.25 -17.42 -5.82
C LYS A 58 -2.59 -16.81 -5.45
N LEU A 59 -2.70 -15.48 -5.48
CA LEU A 59 -3.93 -14.77 -5.09
C LEU A 59 -5.07 -15.00 -6.09
N THR A 60 -4.74 -15.13 -7.38
CA THR A 60 -5.73 -15.41 -8.44
C THR A 60 -6.36 -16.80 -8.26
N LYS A 61 -5.65 -17.78 -7.68
CA LYS A 61 -6.22 -19.08 -7.31
C LYS A 61 -7.34 -18.94 -6.25
N ASN A 62 -7.28 -17.91 -5.40
CA ASN A 62 -8.31 -17.56 -4.42
C ASN A 62 -9.41 -16.66 -5.03
N LYS A 63 -9.53 -16.62 -6.37
CA LYS A 63 -10.50 -15.80 -7.11
C LYS A 63 -10.31 -14.27 -6.93
N THR A 64 -9.21 -13.81 -6.34
CA THR A 64 -8.88 -12.38 -6.20
C THR A 64 -8.48 -11.79 -7.54
N LYS A 65 -9.00 -10.63 -7.89
CA LYS A 65 -8.51 -9.86 -9.04
C LYS A 65 -7.27 -9.07 -8.64
N VAL A 66 -6.14 -9.38 -9.28
CA VAL A 66 -4.84 -8.80 -8.92
C VAL A 66 -4.22 -8.05 -10.09
N TYR A 67 -3.84 -6.82 -9.81
CA TYR A 67 -3.15 -5.92 -10.73
C TYR A 67 -1.78 -5.57 -10.20
N LEU A 68 -0.75 -5.61 -11.04
CA LEU A 68 0.63 -5.31 -10.66
C LEU A 68 1.04 -3.95 -11.22
N VAL A 69 1.65 -3.11 -10.39
CA VAL A 69 2.24 -1.83 -10.82
C VAL A 69 3.65 -1.68 -10.29
N LYS A 70 4.59 -1.39 -11.20
CA LYS A 70 5.98 -1.07 -10.87
C LYS A 70 6.13 0.43 -10.67
N GLY A 71 6.86 0.83 -9.62
CA GLY A 71 7.26 2.22 -9.39
C GLY A 71 8.33 2.35 -8.32
N ASP A 72 9.06 3.44 -8.35
CA ASP A 72 9.98 3.86 -7.29
C ASP A 72 9.30 4.96 -6.47
N LEU A 73 8.97 4.68 -5.22
CA LEU A 73 8.23 5.61 -4.37
C LEU A 73 9.01 6.90 -4.04
N SER A 74 10.32 6.94 -4.28
CA SER A 74 11.10 8.18 -4.15
C SER A 74 10.87 9.15 -5.32
N LYS A 75 10.20 8.70 -6.40
CA LYS A 75 10.03 9.47 -7.63
C LYS A 75 8.58 9.91 -7.79
N GLU A 76 8.36 11.21 -7.88
CA GLU A 76 7.01 11.78 -8.01
C GLU A 76 6.26 11.27 -9.26
N ASN A 77 6.96 11.12 -10.38
CA ASN A 77 6.33 10.60 -11.61
C ASN A 77 5.86 9.16 -11.43
N ASP A 78 6.58 8.34 -10.66
CA ASP A 78 6.16 6.97 -10.37
C ASP A 78 4.97 6.94 -9.40
N LEU A 79 4.90 7.86 -8.42
CA LEU A 79 3.73 8.02 -7.54
C LEU A 79 2.48 8.36 -8.38
N LYS A 80 2.58 9.33 -9.30
CA LYS A 80 1.49 9.68 -10.23
C LYS A 80 1.07 8.48 -11.07
N LYS A 81 2.03 7.74 -11.62
CA LYS A 81 1.79 6.53 -12.41
C LYS A 81 1.06 5.44 -11.60
N ILE A 82 1.46 5.20 -10.35
CA ILE A 82 0.82 4.20 -9.47
C ILE A 82 -0.65 4.55 -9.27
N ILE A 83 -0.97 5.79 -8.94
CA ILE A 83 -2.35 6.25 -8.74
C ILE A 83 -3.16 6.18 -10.02
N THR A 84 -2.63 6.68 -11.14
CA THR A 84 -3.31 6.62 -12.45
C THR A 84 -3.62 5.18 -12.84
N PHE A 85 -2.66 4.27 -12.66
CA PHE A 85 -2.87 2.85 -12.90
C PHE A 85 -3.95 2.26 -11.98
N ALA A 86 -3.89 2.55 -10.67
CA ALA A 86 -4.89 2.07 -9.71
C ALA A 86 -6.30 2.56 -10.08
N LYS A 87 -6.46 3.83 -10.44
CA LYS A 87 -7.73 4.41 -10.91
C LYS A 87 -8.26 3.70 -12.15
N SER A 88 -7.40 3.41 -13.13
CA SER A 88 -7.81 2.72 -14.36
C SER A 88 -8.32 1.29 -14.11
N LYS A 89 -7.84 0.62 -13.04
CA LYS A 89 -8.19 -0.77 -12.71
C LYS A 89 -9.34 -0.86 -11.70
N LEU A 90 -9.30 -0.04 -10.67
CA LEU A 90 -10.24 -0.14 -9.54
C LEU A 90 -11.42 0.83 -9.65
N LYS A 91 -11.28 1.95 -10.37
CA LYS A 91 -12.24 3.07 -10.51
C LYS A 91 -12.38 3.91 -9.24
N TYR A 92 -12.48 3.31 -8.06
CA TYR A 92 -12.49 3.93 -6.73
C TYR A 92 -11.68 3.06 -5.76
N PHE A 93 -11.45 3.55 -4.54
CA PHE A 93 -10.60 2.88 -3.55
C PHE A 93 -11.34 2.72 -2.23
N ASP A 94 -11.22 1.55 -1.58
CA ASP A 94 -11.77 1.28 -0.26
C ASP A 94 -10.67 1.19 0.81
N CYS A 95 -9.47 0.75 0.42
CA CYS A 95 -8.36 0.61 1.35
C CYS A 95 -7.01 0.95 0.70
N LEU A 96 -6.21 1.76 1.39
CA LEU A 96 -4.80 2.00 1.08
C LEU A 96 -3.93 1.45 2.22
N ILE A 97 -2.99 0.56 1.89
CA ILE A 97 -2.01 0.05 2.85
C ILE A 97 -0.62 0.54 2.47
N ASN A 98 -0.13 1.53 3.20
CA ASN A 98 1.22 2.06 3.08
C ASN A 98 2.19 1.13 3.83
N ASN A 99 2.64 0.06 3.14
CA ASN A 99 3.52 -0.95 3.70
C ASN A 99 4.96 -0.84 3.19
N ALA A 100 5.20 -0.26 2.01
CA ALA A 100 6.56 -0.10 1.51
C ALA A 100 7.43 0.69 2.47
N SER A 101 8.66 0.25 2.66
CA SER A 101 9.61 0.92 3.54
C SER A 101 11.04 0.69 3.07
N LEU A 102 11.83 1.73 3.11
CA LEU A 102 13.29 1.66 3.07
C LEU A 102 13.77 1.58 4.52
N PHE A 103 14.72 0.68 4.79
CA PHE A 103 15.30 0.45 6.12
C PHE A 103 16.81 0.27 5.99
N GLU A 104 17.55 1.37 6.08
CA GLU A 104 19.00 1.39 6.02
C GLU A 104 19.55 2.02 7.30
N ASN A 105 20.73 1.55 7.72
CA ASN A 105 21.34 2.03 8.95
C ASN A 105 22.13 3.33 8.69
N ASP A 106 21.85 4.34 9.50
CA ASP A 106 22.64 5.56 9.65
C ASP A 106 22.52 6.08 11.09
N ASN A 107 23.28 7.10 11.42
CA ASN A 107 23.21 7.77 12.71
C ASN A 107 23.51 9.27 12.54
N LEU A 108 23.36 10.04 13.64
CA LEU A 108 23.54 11.50 13.62
C LEU A 108 24.91 11.94 13.08
N LYS A 109 25.97 11.12 13.22
CA LYS A 109 27.32 11.48 12.77
C LYS A 109 27.60 11.13 11.31
N ASN A 110 26.89 10.16 10.73
CA ASN A 110 27.20 9.61 9.41
C ASN A 110 26.04 9.63 8.40
N PHE A 111 24.86 10.14 8.76
CA PHE A 111 23.80 10.26 7.78
C PHE A 111 24.22 11.21 6.63
N THR A 112 23.76 10.92 5.44
CA THR A 112 24.01 11.72 4.24
C THR A 112 22.71 12.32 3.72
N SER A 113 22.81 13.38 2.93
CA SER A 113 21.61 13.92 2.23
C SER A 113 20.91 12.85 1.41
N LYS A 114 21.66 11.87 0.88
CA LYS A 114 21.10 10.75 0.13
C LYS A 114 20.28 9.81 1.02
N SER A 115 20.85 9.32 2.14
CA SER A 115 20.13 8.41 3.05
C SER A 115 18.91 9.12 3.66
N TRP A 116 19.08 10.37 4.07
CA TRP A 116 18.01 11.22 4.56
C TRP A 116 16.85 11.34 3.56
N ASN A 117 17.13 11.82 2.36
CA ASN A 117 16.10 12.02 1.34
C ASN A 117 15.40 10.71 0.97
N GLN A 118 16.15 9.60 0.81
CA GLN A 118 15.58 8.31 0.48
C GLN A 118 14.60 7.80 1.55
N HIS A 119 14.96 7.91 2.83
CA HIS A 119 14.03 7.52 3.91
C HIS A 119 12.79 8.41 3.96
N LEU A 120 12.96 9.73 3.88
CA LEU A 120 11.82 10.65 3.92
C LEU A 120 10.93 10.51 2.67
N ASP A 121 11.51 10.37 1.49
CA ASP A 121 10.74 10.23 0.25
C ASP A 121 9.92 8.94 0.24
N VAL A 122 10.54 7.79 0.60
CA VAL A 122 9.87 6.48 0.52
C VAL A 122 8.93 6.25 1.71
N ASN A 123 9.34 6.58 2.93
CA ASN A 123 8.62 6.19 4.14
C ASN A 123 7.61 7.23 4.63
N LEU A 124 7.70 8.50 4.18
CA LEU A 124 6.83 9.58 4.63
C LEU A 124 6.15 10.32 3.47
N LYS A 125 6.92 10.91 2.54
CA LYS A 125 6.37 11.70 1.45
C LYS A 125 5.48 10.87 0.52
N ALA A 126 5.91 9.66 0.15
CA ALA A 126 5.11 8.78 -0.68
C ALA A 126 3.79 8.36 -0.02
N PRO A 127 3.76 7.87 1.24
CA PRO A 127 2.52 7.66 1.99
C PRO A 127 1.61 8.89 2.03
N ALA A 128 2.16 10.07 2.34
CA ALA A 128 1.38 11.31 2.37
C ALA A 128 0.75 11.64 1.02
N TYR A 129 1.53 11.52 -0.07
CA TYR A 129 1.03 11.72 -1.42
C TYR A 129 -0.07 10.70 -1.79
N LEU A 130 0.17 9.42 -1.54
CA LEU A 130 -0.79 8.36 -1.84
C LEU A 130 -2.07 8.50 -1.00
N THR A 131 -1.96 8.89 0.26
CA THR A 131 -3.10 9.20 1.15
C THR A 131 -3.94 10.36 0.59
N LYS A 132 -3.30 11.46 0.18
CA LYS A 132 -3.97 12.60 -0.46
C LYS A 132 -4.74 12.15 -1.73
N GLU A 133 -4.11 11.37 -2.59
CA GLU A 133 -4.73 10.91 -3.83
C GLU A 133 -5.79 9.82 -3.59
N PHE A 134 -5.62 8.99 -2.55
CA PHE A 134 -6.63 8.06 -2.10
C PHE A 134 -7.90 8.79 -1.67
N ALA A 135 -7.79 9.81 -0.83
CA ALA A 135 -8.93 10.57 -0.32
C ALA A 135 -9.78 11.22 -1.43
N LYS A 136 -9.17 11.54 -2.59
CA LYS A 136 -9.89 12.07 -3.76
C LYS A 136 -10.65 11.02 -4.56
N ASN A 137 -10.42 9.72 -4.31
CA ASN A 137 -10.93 8.62 -5.13
C ASN A 137 -11.67 7.55 -4.32
N ILE A 138 -12.11 7.89 -3.11
CA ILE A 138 -12.95 7.04 -2.27
C ILE A 138 -14.40 7.06 -2.76
N ARG A 139 -15.15 6.01 -2.37
CA ARG A 139 -16.59 5.91 -2.57
C ARG A 139 -17.26 5.48 -1.26
N GLY A 140 -18.32 6.19 -0.89
CA GLY A 140 -19.07 5.87 0.35
C GLY A 140 -18.30 6.22 1.62
N LYS A 141 -18.63 5.56 2.74
CA LYS A 141 -18.12 5.92 4.07
C LYS A 141 -17.16 4.89 4.68
N ASN A 142 -17.06 3.68 4.12
CA ASN A 142 -16.27 2.58 4.68
C ASN A 142 -14.89 2.50 4.02
N ASN A 143 -14.08 3.54 4.21
CA ASN A 143 -12.75 3.61 3.61
C ASN A 143 -11.69 3.61 4.71
N ASN A 144 -10.55 2.96 4.44
CA ASN A 144 -9.48 2.81 5.41
C ASN A 144 -8.12 3.16 4.81
N ILE A 145 -7.29 3.84 5.60
CA ILE A 145 -5.86 3.99 5.33
C ILE A 145 -5.10 3.34 6.48
N ILE A 146 -4.19 2.43 6.13
CA ILE A 146 -3.36 1.71 7.10
C ILE A 146 -1.90 2.04 6.82
N ASN A 147 -1.23 2.66 7.78
CA ASN A 147 0.19 2.96 7.72
C ASN A 147 0.97 1.95 8.56
N ILE A 148 1.92 1.24 7.95
CA ILE A 148 2.80 0.31 8.67
C ILE A 148 3.95 1.12 9.28
N ILE A 149 3.82 1.39 10.56
CA ILE A 149 4.85 2.06 11.38
C ILE A 149 5.83 1.03 11.97
N ASP A 150 6.76 1.50 12.80
CA ASP A 150 7.79 0.66 13.43
C ASP A 150 7.84 0.95 14.94
N GLN A 151 8.23 -0.05 15.75
CA GLN A 151 8.43 0.12 17.19
C GLN A 151 9.44 1.21 17.57
N ARG A 152 10.35 1.57 16.66
CA ARG A 152 11.34 2.64 16.87
C ARG A 152 10.71 4.01 17.08
N VAL A 153 9.45 4.19 16.72
CA VAL A 153 8.70 5.40 17.04
C VAL A 153 8.57 5.59 18.56
N PHE A 154 8.52 4.47 19.31
CA PHE A 154 8.38 4.47 20.77
C PHE A 154 9.68 4.07 21.50
N LYS A 155 10.60 3.36 20.83
CA LYS A 155 11.89 2.91 21.37
C LYS A 155 13.03 3.50 20.53
N LEU A 156 13.43 4.72 20.86
CA LEU A 156 14.50 5.43 20.17
C LEU A 156 15.85 4.76 20.42
N THR A 157 16.68 4.73 19.39
CA THR A 157 18.08 4.26 19.45
C THR A 157 18.97 5.24 18.69
N PRO A 158 20.27 5.28 18.94
CA PRO A 158 21.19 6.14 18.18
C PRO A 158 21.40 5.71 16.73
N PHE A 159 20.91 4.52 16.35
CA PHE A 159 21.00 3.94 15.01
C PHE A 159 19.68 4.13 14.24
N PHE A 160 19.74 4.03 12.92
CA PHE A 160 18.60 4.21 12.02
C PHE A 160 17.97 5.60 12.15
N PHE A 161 18.80 6.62 12.23
CA PHE A 161 18.40 7.98 12.54
C PHE A 161 17.37 8.54 11.55
N SER A 162 17.71 8.62 10.26
CA SER A 162 16.79 9.15 9.25
C SER A 162 15.56 8.23 9.02
N TYR A 163 15.74 6.91 9.16
CA TYR A 163 14.63 5.97 9.15
C TYR A 163 13.64 6.25 10.28
N THR A 164 14.14 6.37 11.52
CA THR A 164 13.28 6.60 12.71
C THR A 164 12.50 7.90 12.54
N LEU A 165 13.13 8.98 12.10
CA LEU A 165 12.45 10.25 11.83
C LEU A 165 11.36 10.10 10.75
N SER A 166 11.63 9.37 9.67
CA SER A 166 10.64 9.12 8.63
C SER A 166 9.44 8.34 9.13
N LYS A 167 9.63 7.36 10.01
CA LYS A 167 8.55 6.56 10.63
C LYS A 167 7.79 7.34 11.71
N THR A 168 8.45 8.20 12.46
CA THR A 168 7.79 9.12 13.41
C THR A 168 6.90 10.12 12.65
N GLY A 169 7.38 10.67 11.53
CA GLY A 169 6.53 11.48 10.65
C GLY A 169 5.33 10.71 10.10
N LEU A 170 5.51 9.45 9.70
CA LEU A 170 4.41 8.59 9.24
C LEU A 170 3.41 8.29 10.37
N TYR A 171 3.88 8.09 11.60
CA TYR A 171 3.02 7.95 12.77
C TYR A 171 2.18 9.21 13.01
N THR A 172 2.78 10.38 12.90
CA THR A 172 2.06 11.67 13.04
C THR A 172 1.03 11.88 11.92
N LEU A 173 1.27 11.33 10.72
CA LEU A 173 0.32 11.38 9.61
C LEU A 173 -0.91 10.47 9.83
N THR A 174 -0.81 9.47 10.71
CA THR A 174 -1.85 8.46 10.97
C THR A 174 -2.94 8.99 11.90
#